data_85bf6661699266976b9a648a92399335
#
_entry.id   85bf6661699266976b9a648a92399335
#
_cell.length_a   1.000
_cell.length_b   1.000
_cell.length_c   1.000
_cell.angle_alpha   90.00
_cell.angle_beta   90.00
_cell.angle_gamma   90.00
#
_symmetry.space_group_name_H-M   'P 1'
#
loop_
_entity.id
_entity.type
_entity.pdbx_description
1 polymer ?
#
loop_
_entity_poly.entity_id
_entity_poly.type
_entity_poly.pdbx_seq_one_letter_code
_entity_poly.pdbx_strand_id
1 'polypeptide(L)'
;ECHDQPAGNKKIKESQGEDQAKTPDQHAKPFLQQWCDLSLDRKIESCIGFVGLAFAGILAWTAWYQLDAMKDQLTEIKSGSEDTKTIAESAKAQAESTKVMAESMLRDQRAWVGPHGVSNPQVKPGIPVGLDIHYSNGGRSPAKNFRVITALRYQPSNEKLIPEYRTIKTSQAMVAMYPHMAVSADISEIRLVLDQSQIDQLRSGSHRLFVFGKYSYSTINVDGGGTFCMFFHRDLTQAPGWCDSYNEAY
;
A
#
# COMPACT_ATOMS: atom_id res chain seq x y z
N GLU A 1 7.46 15.42 -16.67
CA GLU A 1 7.62 16.67 -17.44
C GLU A 1 8.37 17.69 -16.60
N CYS A 2 9.58 17.97 -17.03
CA CYS A 2 10.51 18.93 -16.42
C CYS A 2 10.14 20.35 -16.83
N HIS A 3 10.26 21.31 -15.93
CA HIS A 3 10.46 22.69 -16.30
C HIS A 3 11.54 23.32 -15.41
N ASP A 4 12.72 23.40 -16.01
CA ASP A 4 13.80 24.32 -15.63
C ASP A 4 13.39 25.77 -15.90
N GLN A 5 13.76 26.67 -14.98
CA GLN A 5 13.98 28.08 -15.34
C GLN A 5 15.16 28.68 -14.56
N PRO A 6 15.91 29.58 -15.21
CA PRO A 6 17.27 29.91 -14.84
C PRO A 6 17.44 31.16 -13.97
N ALA A 7 18.58 31.18 -13.32
CA ALA A 7 19.09 32.26 -12.47
C ALA A 7 19.33 33.58 -13.25
N GLY A 8 18.72 34.65 -12.73
CA GLY A 8 18.96 36.03 -13.16
C GLY A 8 20.04 36.71 -12.34
N ASN A 9 21.18 36.88 -12.97
CA ASN A 9 22.34 37.60 -12.48
C ASN A 9 22.10 39.13 -12.59
N LYS A 10 22.12 39.89 -11.50
CA LYS A 10 22.07 41.33 -11.52
C LYS A 10 23.37 41.92 -11.01
N LYS A 11 24.19 42.35 -11.95
CA LYS A 11 25.38 43.22 -11.76
C LYS A 11 24.93 44.59 -11.22
N ILE A 12 25.50 45.01 -10.11
CA ILE A 12 25.43 46.39 -9.65
C ILE A 12 26.74 47.08 -10.05
N LYS A 13 26.58 48.17 -10.77
CA LYS A 13 27.63 49.06 -11.26
C LYS A 13 28.20 49.88 -10.11
N GLU A 14 29.53 49.88 -10.03
CA GLU A 14 30.31 50.95 -9.37
C GLU A 14 30.12 52.29 -10.09
N SER A 15 29.92 53.32 -9.28
CA SER A 15 29.98 54.71 -9.72
C SER A 15 31.03 55.42 -8.88
N GLN A 16 32.14 55.75 -9.55
CA GLN A 16 33.16 56.69 -9.08
C GLN A 16 32.66 58.14 -9.20
N GLY A 17 33.19 58.99 -8.37
CA GLY A 17 33.13 60.45 -8.49
C GLY A 17 33.46 61.05 -7.15
N GLU A 18 34.51 61.58 -6.96
CA GLU A 18 35.27 62.74 -7.43
C GLU A 18 35.53 63.71 -6.28
N ASP A 19 36.75 64.11 -6.20
CA ASP A 19 37.38 65.10 -5.33
C ASP A 19 36.58 66.38 -5.07
N GLN A 20 36.67 66.93 -3.84
CA GLN A 20 36.82 68.37 -3.69
C GLN A 20 37.39 68.76 -2.32
N ALA A 21 38.54 69.42 -2.42
CA ALA A 21 38.99 70.67 -1.84
C ALA A 21 39.04 70.86 -0.30
N LYS A 22 40.27 70.93 0.16
CA LYS A 22 40.70 71.52 1.41
C LYS A 22 40.26 72.98 1.55
N THR A 23 39.68 73.31 2.72
CA THR A 23 39.59 74.70 3.23
C THR A 23 40.25 74.80 4.60
N PRO A 24 40.81 75.96 4.94
CA PRO A 24 41.88 76.08 5.93
C PRO A 24 41.44 76.13 7.38
N ASP A 25 42.40 75.74 8.22
CA ASP A 25 42.35 75.78 9.68
C ASP A 25 41.77 77.09 10.28
N GLN A 26 40.62 76.96 10.83
CA GLN A 26 40.17 77.88 11.88
C GLN A 26 40.39 77.22 13.25
N HIS A 27 41.28 77.80 14.02
CA HIS A 27 41.53 77.44 15.40
C HIS A 27 40.19 77.43 16.19
N ALA A 28 39.58 76.25 16.30
CA ALA A 28 38.41 76.08 17.13
C ALA A 28 38.80 76.28 18.60
N LYS A 29 38.24 77.28 19.22
CA LYS A 29 38.33 77.40 20.66
C LYS A 29 37.87 76.14 21.34
N PRO A 30 38.52 75.69 22.44
CA PRO A 30 38.15 74.45 23.09
C PRO A 30 36.68 74.52 23.56
N PHE A 31 35.91 73.49 23.33
CA PHE A 31 34.46 73.36 23.53
C PHE A 31 33.97 73.90 24.92
N LEU A 32 34.78 73.71 25.98
CA LEU A 32 34.51 74.21 27.31
C LEU A 32 34.48 75.74 27.42
N GLN A 33 35.34 76.48 26.66
CA GLN A 33 35.34 77.94 26.64
C GLN A 33 34.14 78.54 25.93
N GLN A 34 33.71 77.86 24.81
CA GLN A 34 32.52 78.24 24.09
C GLN A 34 31.22 78.06 24.93
N TRP A 35 31.24 77.09 25.84
CA TRP A 35 30.08 76.80 26.73
C TRP A 35 29.93 77.84 27.86
N CYS A 36 31.01 78.38 28.34
CA CYS A 36 30.97 79.45 29.42
C CYS A 36 30.41 80.78 28.92
N ASP A 37 30.55 81.14 27.67
CA ASP A 37 30.15 82.39 27.07
C ASP A 37 28.67 82.43 26.60
N LEU A 38 27.94 81.26 26.67
CA LEU A 38 26.54 81.16 26.32
C LEU A 38 25.63 81.75 27.36
N SER A 39 24.58 82.53 26.96
CA SER A 39 23.50 83.01 27.83
C SER A 39 22.78 81.80 28.51
N LEU A 40 22.23 82.08 29.71
CA LEU A 40 21.60 81.02 30.53
C LEU A 40 20.56 80.21 29.75
N ASP A 41 19.74 80.85 28.91
CA ASP A 41 18.70 80.23 28.09
C ASP A 41 19.28 79.22 27.07
N ARG A 42 20.41 79.58 26.42
CA ARG A 42 21.07 78.66 25.48
C ARG A 42 21.76 77.45 26.15
N LYS A 43 22.18 77.63 27.43
CA LYS A 43 22.72 76.55 28.25
C LYS A 43 21.63 75.51 28.56
N ILE A 44 20.44 76.05 28.91
CA ILE A 44 19.28 75.19 29.20
C ILE A 44 18.84 74.38 27.92
N GLU A 45 18.74 75.09 26.80
CA GLU A 45 18.40 74.39 25.50
C GLU A 45 19.43 73.32 25.13
N SER A 46 20.70 73.63 25.32
CA SER A 46 21.78 72.65 25.04
C SER A 46 21.71 71.44 25.99
N CYS A 47 21.42 71.66 27.28
CA CYS A 47 21.23 70.58 28.25
C CYS A 47 20.03 69.70 27.90
N ILE A 48 18.91 70.32 27.50
CA ILE A 48 17.72 69.57 27.07
C ILE A 48 18.06 68.72 25.81
N GLY A 49 18.82 69.26 24.86
CA GLY A 49 19.28 68.53 23.66
C GLY A 49 20.17 67.38 24.04
N PHE A 50 21.12 67.53 24.98
CA PHE A 50 21.98 66.40 25.43
C PHE A 50 21.20 65.32 26.15
N VAL A 51 20.23 65.69 26.99
CA VAL A 51 19.35 64.75 27.70
C VAL A 51 18.51 63.94 26.63
N GLY A 52 17.97 64.68 25.67
CA GLY A 52 17.21 64.03 24.58
C GLY A 52 18.05 63.04 23.77
N LEU A 53 19.30 63.39 23.45
CA LEU A 53 20.24 62.47 22.75
C LEU A 53 20.62 61.26 23.62
N ALA A 54 20.83 61.47 24.92
CA ALA A 54 21.11 60.36 25.84
C ALA A 54 19.93 59.37 25.92
N PHE A 55 18.69 59.90 26.03
CA PHE A 55 17.48 59.06 25.99
C PHE A 55 17.32 58.30 24.67
N ALA A 56 17.56 58.97 23.53
CA ALA A 56 17.52 58.31 22.23
C ALA A 56 18.57 57.21 22.13
N GLY A 57 19.75 57.41 22.68
CA GLY A 57 20.81 56.41 22.75
C GLY A 57 20.41 55.18 23.59
N ILE A 58 19.80 55.42 24.74
CA ILE A 58 19.31 54.32 25.60
C ILE A 58 18.20 53.54 24.90
N LEU A 59 17.27 54.20 24.24
CA LEU A 59 16.20 53.54 23.47
C LEU A 59 16.76 52.74 22.31
N ALA A 60 17.73 53.27 21.58
CA ALA A 60 18.39 52.56 20.51
C ALA A 60 19.15 51.31 21.02
N TRP A 61 19.81 51.44 22.18
CA TRP A 61 20.49 50.32 22.84
C TRP A 61 19.52 49.23 23.28
N THR A 62 18.42 49.58 23.91
CA THR A 62 17.39 48.62 24.34
C THR A 62 16.72 47.94 23.15
N ALA A 63 16.44 48.68 22.07
CA ALA A 63 15.90 48.12 20.84
C ALA A 63 16.88 47.13 20.20
N TRP A 64 18.18 47.45 20.20
CA TRP A 64 19.21 46.52 19.68
C TRP A 64 19.25 45.24 20.52
N TYR A 65 19.22 45.34 21.83
CA TYR A 65 19.23 44.18 22.73
C TYR A 65 18.01 43.29 22.54
N GLN A 66 16.83 43.89 22.33
CA GLN A 66 15.60 43.17 22.01
C GLN A 66 15.65 42.48 20.67
N LEU A 67 16.28 43.11 19.67
CA LEU A 67 16.44 42.52 18.33
C LEU A 67 17.33 41.27 18.37
N ASP A 68 18.37 41.28 19.18
CA ASP A 68 19.27 40.14 19.34
C ASP A 68 18.57 38.95 20.04
N ALA A 69 17.84 39.24 21.11
CA ALA A 69 17.01 38.22 21.78
C ALA A 69 15.91 37.64 20.87
N MET A 70 15.33 38.43 19.98
CA MET A 70 14.35 37.94 18.99
C MET A 70 14.99 37.04 17.92
N LYS A 71 16.26 37.30 17.54
CA LYS A 71 16.97 36.40 16.61
C LYS A 71 17.22 35.03 17.21
N ASP A 72 17.57 34.99 18.49
CA ASP A 72 17.80 33.71 19.19
C ASP A 72 16.49 32.92 19.29
N GLN A 73 15.37 33.56 19.62
CA GLN A 73 14.06 32.96 19.63
C GLN A 73 13.61 32.43 18.24
N LEU A 74 13.90 33.20 17.17
CA LEU A 74 13.61 32.77 15.80
C LEU A 74 14.43 31.55 15.41
N THR A 75 15.68 31.46 15.85
CA THR A 75 16.55 30.29 15.59
C THR A 75 16.01 29.06 16.33
N GLU A 76 15.56 29.20 17.55
CA GLU A 76 14.96 28.13 18.34
C GLU A 76 13.62 27.64 17.75
N ILE A 77 12.76 28.56 17.31
CA ILE A 77 11.51 28.24 16.60
C ILE A 77 11.79 27.50 15.29
N LYS A 78 12.82 27.92 14.56
CA LYS A 78 13.19 27.25 13.30
C LYS A 78 13.69 25.82 13.54
N SER A 79 14.52 25.62 14.55
CA SER A 79 14.98 24.28 14.98
C SER A 79 13.79 23.40 15.38
N GLY A 80 12.88 23.90 16.21
CA GLY A 80 11.67 23.18 16.60
C GLY A 80 10.74 22.84 15.41
N SER A 81 10.74 23.68 14.37
CA SER A 81 9.99 23.41 13.14
C SER A 81 10.60 22.25 12.33
N GLU A 82 11.93 22.14 12.27
CA GLU A 82 12.60 21.01 11.61
C GLU A 82 12.37 19.69 12.36
N ASP A 83 12.42 19.71 13.69
CA ASP A 83 12.09 18.55 14.52
C ASP A 83 10.64 18.11 14.32
N THR A 84 9.71 19.06 14.27
CA THR A 84 8.29 18.78 14.02
C THR A 84 8.07 18.14 12.64
N LYS A 85 8.80 18.59 11.62
CA LYS A 85 8.76 17.98 10.27
C LYS A 85 9.27 16.55 10.30
N THR A 86 10.38 16.30 10.97
CA THR A 86 10.96 14.95 11.10
C THR A 86 10.00 14.00 11.84
N ILE A 87 9.35 14.47 12.89
CA ILE A 87 8.32 13.71 13.60
C ILE A 87 7.13 13.42 12.70
N ALA A 88 6.67 14.38 11.90
CA ALA A 88 5.56 14.19 10.97
C ALA A 88 5.91 13.18 9.87
N GLU A 89 7.12 13.22 9.34
CA GLU A 89 7.60 12.25 8.33
C GLU A 89 7.71 10.84 8.92
N SER A 90 8.23 10.71 10.14
CA SER A 90 8.31 9.42 10.83
C SER A 90 6.92 8.86 11.16
N ALA A 91 5.98 9.69 11.61
CA ALA A 91 4.60 9.31 11.86
C ALA A 91 3.88 8.84 10.58
N LYS A 92 4.13 9.51 9.45
CA LYS A 92 3.61 9.09 8.14
C LYS A 92 4.17 7.73 7.73
N ALA A 93 5.46 7.51 7.85
CA ALA A 93 6.10 6.22 7.54
C ALA A 93 5.55 5.09 8.42
N GLN A 94 5.34 5.36 9.71
CA GLN A 94 4.75 4.41 10.64
C GLN A 94 3.28 4.08 10.30
N ALA A 95 2.49 5.10 9.91
CA ALA A 95 1.11 4.90 9.48
C ALA A 95 1.03 4.03 8.21
N GLU A 96 1.93 4.24 7.25
CA GLU A 96 2.02 3.46 6.03
C GLU A 96 2.43 2.00 6.31
N SER A 97 3.42 1.79 7.18
CA SER A 97 3.81 0.45 7.65
C SER A 97 2.66 -0.27 8.36
N THR A 98 1.93 0.44 9.21
CA THR A 98 0.75 -0.11 9.92
C THR A 98 -0.35 -0.50 8.95
N LYS A 99 -0.59 0.30 7.90
CA LYS A 99 -1.56 -0.02 6.85
C LYS A 99 -1.17 -1.30 6.11
N VAL A 100 0.08 -1.44 5.68
CA VAL A 100 0.59 -2.65 5.00
C VAL A 100 0.44 -3.87 5.91
N MET A 101 0.76 -3.74 7.19
CA MET A 101 0.60 -4.82 8.16
C MET A 101 -0.87 -5.22 8.34
N ALA A 102 -1.79 -4.25 8.44
CA ALA A 102 -3.23 -4.51 8.53
C ALA A 102 -3.77 -5.20 7.28
N GLU A 103 -3.35 -4.79 6.08
CA GLU A 103 -3.72 -5.45 4.82
C GLU A 103 -3.18 -6.89 4.76
N SER A 104 -1.96 -7.12 5.20
CA SER A 104 -1.39 -8.46 5.30
C SER A 104 -2.18 -9.35 6.27
N MET A 105 -2.50 -8.83 7.47
CA MET A 105 -3.31 -9.56 8.44
C MET A 105 -4.71 -9.90 7.91
N LEU A 106 -5.33 -9.00 7.15
CA LEU A 106 -6.63 -9.28 6.52
C LEU A 106 -6.52 -10.37 5.46
N ARG A 107 -5.42 -10.43 4.70
CA ARG A 107 -5.16 -11.51 3.73
C ARG A 107 -4.96 -12.85 4.43
N ASP A 108 -4.22 -12.88 5.51
CA ASP A 108 -3.96 -14.11 6.27
C ASP A 108 -5.22 -14.64 6.98
N GLN A 109 -6.17 -13.76 7.30
CA GLN A 109 -7.41 -14.13 7.96
C GLN A 109 -8.51 -14.60 7.00
N ARG A 110 -8.33 -14.44 5.68
CA ARG A 110 -9.38 -14.83 4.73
C ARG A 110 -9.61 -16.34 4.67
N ALA A 111 -10.75 -16.74 4.12
CA ALA A 111 -11.00 -18.13 3.79
C ALA A 111 -10.10 -18.59 2.63
N TRP A 112 -9.65 -19.83 2.70
CA TRP A 112 -8.91 -20.53 1.65
C TRP A 112 -9.60 -21.86 1.38
N VAL A 113 -10.55 -21.84 0.48
CA VAL A 113 -11.29 -23.06 0.11
C VAL A 113 -10.71 -23.64 -1.16
N GLY A 114 -10.52 -24.95 -1.13
CA GLY A 114 -10.09 -25.69 -2.31
C GLY A 114 -10.40 -27.19 -2.21
N PRO A 115 -10.39 -27.90 -3.32
CA PRO A 115 -10.46 -29.35 -3.32
C PRO A 115 -9.17 -29.93 -2.72
N HIS A 116 -9.32 -30.86 -1.78
CA HIS A 116 -8.19 -31.52 -1.13
C HIS A 116 -8.17 -33.02 -1.36
N GLY A 117 -9.24 -33.60 -1.92
CA GLY A 117 -9.35 -35.00 -2.20
C GLY A 117 -10.57 -35.35 -3.04
N VAL A 118 -10.59 -36.57 -3.52
CA VAL A 118 -11.69 -37.15 -4.26
C VAL A 118 -11.84 -38.59 -3.79
N SER A 119 -13.09 -39.05 -3.60
CA SER A 119 -13.36 -40.45 -3.32
C SER A 119 -13.02 -41.29 -4.55
N ASN A 120 -12.81 -42.61 -4.34
CA ASN A 120 -12.62 -43.54 -5.46
C ASN A 120 -13.90 -43.60 -6.31
N PRO A 121 -13.78 -43.43 -7.64
CA PRO A 121 -14.93 -43.48 -8.52
C PRO A 121 -15.60 -44.84 -8.51
N GLN A 122 -16.90 -44.84 -8.32
CA GLN A 122 -17.71 -46.07 -8.50
C GLN A 122 -18.05 -46.22 -9.97
N VAL A 123 -17.31 -47.09 -10.65
CA VAL A 123 -17.47 -47.31 -12.08
C VAL A 123 -17.97 -48.72 -12.33
N LYS A 124 -19.23 -48.82 -12.81
CA LYS A 124 -19.86 -50.09 -13.21
C LYS A 124 -20.56 -49.91 -14.56
N PRO A 125 -20.60 -50.96 -15.40
CA PRO A 125 -21.24 -50.87 -16.70
C PRO A 125 -22.70 -50.50 -16.61
N GLY A 126 -23.12 -49.52 -17.43
CA GLY A 126 -24.51 -49.08 -17.49
C GLY A 126 -25.02 -48.28 -16.27
N ILE A 127 -24.17 -48.02 -15.29
CA ILE A 127 -24.49 -47.22 -14.11
C ILE A 127 -23.76 -45.86 -14.19
N PRO A 128 -24.40 -44.74 -13.81
CA PRO A 128 -23.70 -43.46 -13.73
C PRO A 128 -22.46 -43.55 -12.84
N VAL A 129 -21.37 -42.94 -13.26
CA VAL A 129 -20.15 -42.83 -12.47
C VAL A 129 -20.43 -41.93 -11.26
N GLY A 130 -20.28 -42.47 -10.05
CA GLY A 130 -20.41 -41.75 -8.80
C GLY A 130 -19.06 -41.48 -8.18
N LEU A 131 -18.82 -40.29 -7.74
CA LEU A 131 -17.67 -39.91 -6.91
C LEU A 131 -17.99 -38.65 -6.10
N ASP A 132 -17.27 -38.48 -5.01
CA ASP A 132 -17.38 -37.27 -4.16
C ASP A 132 -16.08 -36.48 -4.24
N ILE A 133 -16.20 -35.17 -4.33
CA ILE A 133 -15.07 -34.27 -4.21
C ILE A 133 -15.09 -33.63 -2.83
N HIS A 134 -13.98 -33.75 -2.14
CA HIS A 134 -13.81 -33.20 -0.81
C HIS A 134 -13.17 -31.81 -0.89
N TYR A 135 -13.85 -30.83 -0.33
CA TYR A 135 -13.36 -29.46 -0.19
C TYR A 135 -13.04 -29.17 1.25
N SER A 136 -12.02 -28.38 1.50
CA SER A 136 -11.72 -27.89 2.84
C SER A 136 -11.44 -26.40 2.83
N ASN A 137 -11.75 -25.76 3.96
CA ASN A 137 -11.36 -24.38 4.22
C ASN A 137 -10.13 -24.37 5.13
N GLY A 138 -8.95 -24.20 4.54
CA GLY A 138 -7.68 -24.04 5.26
C GLY A 138 -7.44 -22.64 5.81
N GLY A 139 -8.33 -21.69 5.55
CA GLY A 139 -8.24 -20.32 6.03
C GLY A 139 -8.76 -20.13 7.45
N ARG A 140 -8.69 -18.91 7.94
CA ARG A 140 -9.10 -18.55 9.31
C ARG A 140 -10.51 -17.94 9.39
N SER A 141 -11.08 -17.56 8.26
CA SER A 141 -12.44 -17.01 8.17
C SER A 141 -13.41 -17.99 7.53
N PRO A 142 -14.71 -17.90 7.83
CA PRO A 142 -15.73 -18.66 7.11
C PRO A 142 -15.80 -18.23 5.63
N ALA A 143 -15.91 -19.23 4.75
CA ALA A 143 -16.32 -19.03 3.37
C ALA A 143 -17.83 -19.10 3.28
N LYS A 144 -18.48 -18.03 2.82
CA LYS A 144 -19.92 -17.94 2.65
C LYS A 144 -20.30 -18.19 1.20
N ASN A 145 -21.53 -18.61 0.96
CA ASN A 145 -22.07 -18.80 -0.39
C ASN A 145 -21.18 -19.72 -1.26
N PHE A 146 -20.59 -20.74 -0.64
CA PHE A 146 -19.76 -21.69 -1.36
C PHE A 146 -20.58 -22.37 -2.44
N ARG A 147 -20.08 -22.31 -3.66
CA ARG A 147 -20.67 -22.95 -4.83
C ARG A 147 -19.62 -23.70 -5.59
N VAL A 148 -20.00 -24.87 -6.10
CA VAL A 148 -19.13 -25.67 -6.95
C VAL A 148 -19.89 -26.13 -8.19
N ILE A 149 -19.23 -26.11 -9.32
CA ILE A 149 -19.68 -26.62 -10.60
C ILE A 149 -18.67 -27.68 -11.02
N THR A 150 -19.12 -28.90 -11.24
CA THR A 150 -18.22 -30.02 -11.54
C THR A 150 -18.70 -30.74 -12.80
N ALA A 151 -17.75 -31.28 -13.58
CA ALA A 151 -17.99 -32.13 -14.71
C ALA A 151 -17.08 -33.33 -14.69
N LEU A 152 -17.56 -34.42 -15.30
CA LEU A 152 -16.78 -35.60 -15.64
C LEU A 152 -16.60 -35.67 -17.16
N ARG A 153 -15.41 -36.06 -17.60
CA ARG A 153 -15.14 -36.33 -18.99
C ARG A 153 -14.31 -37.61 -19.14
N TYR A 154 -14.78 -38.48 -20.00
CA TYR A 154 -14.04 -39.65 -20.47
C TYR A 154 -13.47 -39.30 -21.84
N GLN A 155 -12.15 -39.45 -22.03
CA GLN A 155 -11.49 -39.17 -23.30
C GLN A 155 -10.16 -39.93 -23.44
N PRO A 156 -9.62 -40.07 -24.67
CA PRO A 156 -8.31 -40.65 -24.91
C PRO A 156 -7.19 -40.00 -24.12
N SER A 157 -6.24 -40.81 -23.63
CA SER A 157 -5.15 -40.34 -22.77
C SER A 157 -4.18 -39.38 -23.46
N ASN A 158 -4.12 -39.43 -24.81
CA ASN A 158 -3.27 -38.55 -25.62
C ASN A 158 -3.94 -37.22 -26.01
N GLU A 159 -5.22 -37.08 -25.75
CA GLU A 159 -5.93 -35.82 -26.01
C GLU A 159 -5.80 -34.82 -24.86
N LYS A 160 -5.58 -33.56 -25.22
CA LYS A 160 -5.55 -32.47 -24.23
C LYS A 160 -6.96 -32.16 -23.77
N LEU A 161 -7.20 -32.18 -22.47
CA LEU A 161 -8.47 -31.74 -21.92
C LEU A 161 -8.65 -30.24 -22.16
N ILE A 162 -9.82 -29.84 -22.68
CA ILE A 162 -10.30 -28.46 -22.77
C ILE A 162 -11.58 -28.40 -21.97
N PRO A 163 -11.55 -27.84 -20.75
CA PRO A 163 -12.71 -27.74 -19.90
C PRO A 163 -13.73 -26.71 -20.42
N GLU A 164 -14.97 -27.17 -20.57
CA GLU A 164 -16.09 -26.31 -20.98
C GLU A 164 -17.02 -26.01 -19.79
N TYR A 165 -16.62 -25.08 -18.96
CA TYR A 165 -17.36 -24.75 -17.75
C TYR A 165 -18.77 -24.18 -18.00
N ARG A 166 -19.03 -23.62 -19.21
CA ARG A 166 -20.33 -23.00 -19.54
C ARG A 166 -21.45 -24.00 -19.74
N THR A 167 -21.13 -25.25 -20.05
CA THR A 167 -22.12 -26.28 -20.34
C THR A 167 -22.53 -27.08 -19.11
N ILE A 168 -21.88 -26.84 -17.98
CA ILE A 168 -22.13 -27.58 -16.74
C ILE A 168 -23.37 -27.04 -16.07
N LYS A 169 -24.40 -27.87 -15.94
CA LYS A 169 -25.70 -27.50 -15.37
C LYS A 169 -25.80 -27.79 -13.86
N THR A 170 -24.96 -28.68 -13.34
CA THR A 170 -25.02 -29.11 -11.96
C THR A 170 -24.19 -28.18 -11.09
N SER A 171 -24.82 -27.55 -10.12
CA SER A 171 -24.14 -26.75 -9.12
C SER A 171 -24.62 -27.14 -7.74
N GLN A 172 -23.68 -27.37 -6.83
CA GLN A 172 -23.99 -27.51 -5.41
C GLN A 172 -23.69 -26.20 -4.72
N ALA A 173 -24.53 -25.82 -3.78
CA ALA A 173 -24.38 -24.59 -3.00
C ALA A 173 -24.49 -24.90 -1.51
N MET A 174 -23.62 -24.30 -0.72
CA MET A 174 -23.65 -24.34 0.74
C MET A 174 -23.67 -22.92 1.30
N VAL A 175 -24.34 -22.76 2.44
CA VAL A 175 -24.47 -21.44 3.07
C VAL A 175 -23.14 -20.94 3.61
N ALA A 176 -22.38 -21.80 4.28
CA ALA A 176 -21.07 -21.44 4.83
C ALA A 176 -20.20 -22.69 5.02
N MET A 177 -18.88 -22.49 4.88
CA MET A 177 -17.84 -23.46 5.22
C MET A 177 -16.90 -22.81 6.24
N TYR A 178 -16.95 -23.28 7.48
CA TYR A 178 -16.14 -22.74 8.57
C TYR A 178 -14.66 -23.16 8.44
N PRO A 179 -13.73 -22.47 9.12
CA PRO A 179 -12.34 -22.87 9.18
C PRO A 179 -12.18 -24.34 9.59
N HIS A 180 -11.27 -25.03 8.91
CA HIS A 180 -10.99 -26.46 9.10
C HIS A 180 -12.16 -27.43 8.83
N MET A 181 -13.27 -26.91 8.33
CA MET A 181 -14.39 -27.74 7.92
C MET A 181 -14.09 -28.36 6.54
N ALA A 182 -14.36 -29.67 6.42
CA ALA A 182 -14.38 -30.36 5.16
C ALA A 182 -15.81 -30.71 4.76
N VAL A 183 -16.11 -30.62 3.50
CA VAL A 183 -17.42 -30.96 2.92
C VAL A 183 -17.22 -31.80 1.67
N SER A 184 -18.18 -32.68 1.40
CA SER A 184 -18.18 -33.49 0.19
C SER A 184 -19.25 -32.98 -0.77
N ALA A 185 -18.86 -32.80 -2.01
CA ALA A 185 -19.76 -32.51 -3.12
C ALA A 185 -19.98 -33.80 -3.90
N ASP A 186 -21.17 -34.36 -3.81
CA ASP A 186 -21.59 -35.51 -4.60
C ASP A 186 -21.86 -35.08 -6.03
N ILE A 187 -21.24 -35.76 -6.98
CA ILE A 187 -21.40 -35.48 -8.40
C ILE A 187 -22.21 -36.58 -9.12
N SER A 188 -22.95 -37.39 -8.41
CA SER A 188 -23.82 -38.45 -8.97
C SER A 188 -24.87 -37.91 -9.95
N GLU A 189 -25.24 -36.65 -9.88
CA GLU A 189 -26.11 -35.99 -10.87
C GLU A 189 -25.46 -35.82 -12.26
N ILE A 190 -24.14 -35.98 -12.38
CA ILE A 190 -23.43 -35.97 -13.65
C ILE A 190 -23.55 -37.34 -14.26
N ARG A 191 -24.54 -37.52 -15.15
CA ARG A 191 -24.91 -38.81 -15.74
C ARG A 191 -23.87 -39.31 -16.80
N LEU A 192 -22.61 -39.41 -16.42
CA LEU A 192 -21.64 -40.13 -17.23
C LEU A 192 -21.83 -41.63 -17.02
N VAL A 193 -22.37 -42.33 -18.02
CA VAL A 193 -22.53 -43.78 -18.03
C VAL A 193 -21.50 -44.38 -18.97
N LEU A 194 -20.75 -45.35 -18.46
CA LEU A 194 -19.74 -46.05 -19.24
C LEU A 194 -20.20 -47.49 -19.51
N ASP A 195 -19.91 -47.98 -20.71
CA ASP A 195 -20.07 -49.40 -21.04
C ASP A 195 -18.83 -50.21 -20.62
N GLN A 196 -18.92 -51.55 -20.75
CA GLN A 196 -17.80 -52.42 -20.36
C GLN A 196 -16.54 -52.13 -21.17
N SER A 197 -16.66 -51.86 -22.48
CA SER A 197 -15.53 -51.54 -23.35
C SER A 197 -14.80 -50.28 -22.93
N GLN A 198 -15.55 -49.23 -22.56
CA GLN A 198 -15.01 -47.96 -22.04
C GLN A 198 -14.30 -48.15 -20.70
N ILE A 199 -14.84 -49.02 -19.84
CA ILE A 199 -14.20 -49.36 -18.55
C ILE A 199 -12.88 -50.12 -18.80
N ASP A 200 -12.83 -51.01 -19.75
CA ASP A 200 -11.62 -51.75 -20.10
C ASP A 200 -10.58 -50.82 -20.75
N GLN A 201 -11.01 -49.79 -21.48
CA GLN A 201 -10.14 -48.72 -22.00
C GLN A 201 -9.55 -47.86 -20.91
N LEU A 202 -10.32 -47.55 -19.84
CA LEU A 202 -9.78 -46.91 -18.65
C LEU A 202 -8.70 -47.76 -17.97
N ARG A 203 -8.99 -49.05 -17.75
CA ARG A 203 -8.06 -50.02 -17.13
C ARG A 203 -6.79 -50.22 -17.93
N SER A 204 -6.89 -50.25 -19.27
CA SER A 204 -5.72 -50.31 -20.14
C SER A 204 -4.89 -49.04 -20.15
N GLY A 205 -5.46 -47.90 -19.73
CA GLY A 205 -4.85 -46.58 -19.73
C GLY A 205 -4.87 -45.91 -21.11
N SER A 206 -5.59 -46.47 -22.09
CA SER A 206 -5.80 -45.80 -23.38
C SER A 206 -6.70 -44.58 -23.25
N HIS A 207 -7.58 -44.60 -22.26
CA HIS A 207 -8.44 -43.47 -21.90
C HIS A 207 -8.26 -43.09 -20.44
N ARG A 208 -8.69 -41.86 -20.09
CA ARG A 208 -8.69 -41.32 -18.74
C ARG A 208 -10.07 -40.79 -18.38
N LEU A 209 -10.37 -40.88 -17.10
CA LEU A 209 -11.52 -40.20 -16.50
C LEU A 209 -11.02 -38.91 -15.85
N PHE A 210 -11.45 -37.79 -16.38
CA PHE A 210 -11.16 -36.47 -15.84
C PHE A 210 -12.33 -35.97 -14.99
N VAL A 211 -12.03 -35.38 -13.87
CA VAL A 211 -12.95 -34.57 -13.06
C VAL A 211 -12.42 -33.14 -12.99
N PHE A 212 -13.22 -32.20 -13.39
CA PHE A 212 -12.83 -30.81 -13.39
C PHE A 212 -14.00 -29.92 -12.99
N GLY A 213 -13.69 -28.76 -12.50
CA GLY A 213 -14.73 -27.87 -12.04
C GLY A 213 -14.25 -26.47 -11.72
N LYS A 214 -15.20 -25.69 -11.27
CA LYS A 214 -15.00 -24.33 -10.77
C LYS A 214 -15.72 -24.20 -9.45
N TYR A 215 -15.09 -23.55 -8.50
CA TYR A 215 -15.70 -23.22 -7.23
C TYR A 215 -15.60 -21.71 -6.95
N SER A 216 -16.53 -21.19 -6.19
CA SER A 216 -16.56 -19.81 -5.75
C SER A 216 -17.13 -19.70 -4.36
N TYR A 217 -16.71 -18.68 -3.64
CA TYR A 217 -17.18 -18.35 -2.29
C TYR A 217 -16.97 -16.87 -1.99
N SER A 218 -17.69 -16.37 -1.00
CA SER A 218 -17.49 -15.01 -0.48
C SER A 218 -16.84 -15.09 0.91
N THR A 219 -15.94 -14.19 1.20
CA THR A 219 -15.40 -13.96 2.55
C THR A 219 -15.65 -12.50 2.95
N ILE A 220 -15.07 -12.05 4.04
CA ILE A 220 -15.20 -10.66 4.48
C ILE A 220 -14.48 -9.76 3.45
N ASN A 221 -15.25 -9.00 2.68
CA ASN A 221 -14.81 -8.00 1.69
C ASN A 221 -14.13 -8.53 0.40
N VAL A 222 -14.05 -9.84 0.18
CA VAL A 222 -13.43 -10.39 -1.02
C VAL A 222 -14.14 -11.66 -1.45
N ASP A 223 -14.40 -11.79 -2.73
CA ASP A 223 -14.80 -13.05 -3.34
C ASP A 223 -13.56 -13.87 -3.67
N GLY A 224 -13.64 -15.16 -3.45
CA GLY A 224 -12.60 -16.13 -3.76
C GLY A 224 -13.14 -17.26 -4.60
N GLY A 225 -12.25 -18.03 -5.15
CA GLY A 225 -12.63 -19.18 -5.96
C GLY A 225 -11.45 -19.78 -6.68
N GLY A 226 -11.74 -20.68 -7.62
CA GLY A 226 -10.74 -21.29 -8.44
C GLY A 226 -11.30 -22.30 -9.40
N THR A 227 -10.41 -22.87 -10.18
CA THR A 227 -10.65 -24.01 -11.04
C THR A 227 -9.83 -25.18 -10.54
N PHE A 228 -10.29 -26.38 -10.84
CA PHE A 228 -9.55 -27.58 -10.54
C PHE A 228 -9.72 -28.60 -11.66
N CYS A 229 -8.71 -29.44 -11.84
CA CYS A 229 -8.72 -30.54 -12.75
C CYS A 229 -7.89 -31.71 -12.19
N MET A 230 -8.51 -32.86 -12.11
CA MET A 230 -7.88 -34.12 -11.70
C MET A 230 -8.18 -35.21 -12.72
N PHE A 231 -7.34 -36.24 -12.79
CA PHE A 231 -7.58 -37.38 -13.61
C PHE A 231 -7.26 -38.67 -12.86
N PHE A 232 -8.02 -39.71 -13.17
CA PHE A 232 -7.80 -41.02 -12.60
C PHE A 232 -6.89 -41.83 -13.51
N HIS A 233 -5.95 -42.54 -12.89
CA HIS A 233 -5.06 -43.51 -13.52
C HIS A 233 -5.80 -44.80 -13.86
N ARG A 234 -5.08 -45.74 -14.47
CA ARG A 234 -5.60 -47.09 -14.82
C ARG A 234 -6.23 -47.81 -13.63
N ASP A 235 -5.60 -47.68 -12.48
CA ASP A 235 -6.12 -48.16 -11.23
C ASP A 235 -6.98 -47.03 -10.60
N LEU A 236 -8.27 -47.18 -10.71
CA LEU A 236 -9.26 -46.22 -10.17
C LEU A 236 -9.29 -46.19 -8.64
N THR A 237 -8.54 -47.07 -7.95
CA THR A 237 -8.41 -47.07 -6.49
C THR A 237 -7.25 -46.17 -6.00
N GLN A 238 -6.37 -45.75 -6.90
CA GLN A 238 -5.29 -44.86 -6.59
C GLN A 238 -5.78 -43.41 -6.51
N ALA A 239 -5.07 -42.60 -5.72
CA ALA A 239 -5.32 -41.17 -5.69
C ALA A 239 -5.22 -40.55 -7.09
N PRO A 240 -6.12 -39.64 -7.47
CA PRO A 240 -6.08 -39.02 -8.78
C PRO A 240 -4.83 -38.13 -8.92
N GLY A 241 -4.32 -38.04 -10.15
CA GLY A 241 -3.32 -37.05 -10.51
C GLY A 241 -3.96 -35.70 -10.79
N TRP A 242 -3.22 -34.62 -10.53
CA TRP A 242 -3.62 -33.28 -10.94
C TRP A 242 -3.26 -33.06 -12.42
N CYS A 243 -4.12 -32.32 -13.13
CA CYS A 243 -3.79 -31.89 -14.48
C CYS A 243 -2.69 -30.81 -14.44
N ASP A 244 -1.88 -30.73 -15.51
CA ASP A 244 -0.83 -29.72 -15.63
C ASP A 244 -1.36 -28.25 -15.72
N SER A 245 -2.65 -28.11 -16.01
CA SER A 245 -3.34 -26.85 -16.18
C SER A 245 -4.73 -26.89 -15.54
N TYR A 246 -5.35 -25.73 -15.39
CA TYR A 246 -6.70 -25.58 -14.81
C TYR A 246 -6.78 -25.85 -13.29
N ASN A 247 -5.69 -25.58 -12.56
CA ASN A 247 -5.63 -25.65 -11.10
C ASN A 247 -5.23 -24.28 -10.55
N GLU A 248 -6.14 -23.32 -10.70
CA GLU A 248 -5.91 -21.91 -10.33
C GLU A 248 -6.85 -21.52 -9.20
N ALA A 249 -6.33 -20.76 -8.24
CA ALA A 249 -7.10 -20.10 -7.19
C ALA A 249 -6.96 -18.57 -7.33
N TYR A 250 -8.04 -17.82 -7.06
CA TYR A 250 -8.07 -16.34 -7.14
C TYR A 250 -8.87 -15.72 -6.02
#